data_2dbc9bfbc95b0e4d95fd8d622ada7ff3
#
_entry.id   2dbc9bfbc95b0e4d95fd8d622ada7ff3
#
_cell.length_a   1.000
_cell.length_b   1.000
_cell.length_c   1.000
_cell.angle_alpha   90.00
_cell.angle_beta   90.00
_cell.angle_gamma   90.00
#
_symmetry.space_group_name_H-M   'P 1'
#
loop_
_entity.id
_entity.type
_entity.pdbx_description
1 polymer ?
#
loop_
_entity_poly.entity_id
_entity_poly.type
_entity_poly.pdbx_seq_one_letter_code
_entity_poly.pdbx_strand_id
1 'polypeptide(L)'
;MKIINPYTEILTPLDGQAILQHIELCGRVCYKSEDKITDTSAAKFVAGIIKRGHEAVLEHFDITVKFVCDRGVSHEIVRHRMASYCQESTRYCNYSKDVFGSEITVIRPSFLTEGTPGWQYWKVACRMAEKSYFELLDWGCTPQEARAVLPTCLKTEVMMTANLREWRHFFKLRTAPAAHPQMREVAIPLLHQMRSQVPVIFDDIEEATHETV
;
A
#
# COMPACT_ATOMS: atom_id res chain seq x y z
N MET A 1 -13.10 -6.40 19.97
CA MET A 1 -12.87 -6.11 18.54
C MET A 1 -12.67 -4.64 18.32
N LYS A 2 -11.52 -4.25 17.85
CA LYS A 2 -11.13 -2.89 17.48
C LYS A 2 -11.46 -2.62 16.01
N ILE A 3 -11.94 -1.42 15.69
CA ILE A 3 -12.22 -0.99 14.30
C ILE A 3 -11.31 0.20 14.02
N ILE A 4 -10.57 0.17 12.92
CA ILE A 4 -9.67 1.26 12.52
C ILE A 4 -9.87 1.61 11.03
N ASN A 5 -9.45 2.80 10.64
CA ASN A 5 -9.31 3.17 9.23
C ASN A 5 -8.00 2.59 8.66
N PRO A 6 -7.95 2.28 7.37
CA PRO A 6 -6.70 1.91 6.72
C PRO A 6 -5.79 3.13 6.56
N TYR A 7 -4.48 2.91 6.46
CA TYR A 7 -3.51 3.97 6.20
C TYR A 7 -2.22 3.40 5.63
N THR A 8 -1.35 4.30 5.17
CA THR A 8 -0.01 3.96 4.66
C THR A 8 1.05 4.80 5.36
N GLU A 9 2.28 4.28 5.39
CA GLU A 9 3.44 4.95 5.95
C GLU A 9 4.64 4.71 5.03
N ILE A 10 5.23 5.78 4.50
CA ILE A 10 6.46 5.71 3.71
C ILE A 10 7.62 5.55 4.69
N LEU A 11 8.38 4.45 4.57
CA LEU A 11 9.47 4.13 5.48
C LEU A 11 10.84 4.56 4.94
N THR A 12 11.00 4.64 3.61
CA THR A 12 12.22 5.16 2.99
C THR A 12 12.25 6.67 3.16
N PRO A 13 13.32 7.25 3.74
CA PRO A 13 13.49 8.71 3.71
C PRO A 13 13.53 9.22 2.27
N LEU A 14 12.69 10.18 1.93
CA LEU A 14 12.58 10.74 0.58
C LEU A 14 13.16 12.15 0.54
N ASP A 15 14.25 12.31 -0.22
CA ASP A 15 14.74 13.59 -0.71
C ASP A 15 14.51 13.64 -2.23
N GLY A 16 13.45 14.32 -2.66
CA GLY A 16 13.04 14.33 -4.06
C GLY A 16 14.13 14.87 -4.99
N GLN A 17 14.89 15.88 -4.56
CA GLN A 17 15.98 16.44 -5.36
C GLN A 17 17.13 15.43 -5.52
N ALA A 18 17.55 14.80 -4.43
CA ALA A 18 18.60 13.77 -4.46
C ALA A 18 18.18 12.56 -5.30
N ILE A 19 16.91 12.14 -5.22
CA ILE A 19 16.36 11.05 -6.02
C ILE A 19 16.41 11.41 -7.52
N LEU A 20 15.95 12.60 -7.91
CA LEU A 20 16.00 13.03 -9.31
C LEU A 20 17.43 13.10 -9.85
N GLN A 21 18.37 13.61 -9.05
CA GLN A 21 19.80 13.67 -9.42
C GLN A 21 20.39 12.27 -9.59
N HIS A 22 20.05 11.33 -8.71
CA HIS A 22 20.48 9.94 -8.83
C HIS A 22 19.94 9.29 -10.13
N ILE A 23 18.66 9.49 -10.43
CA ILE A 23 18.05 8.98 -11.67
C ILE A 23 18.67 9.64 -12.91
N GLU A 24 18.96 10.95 -12.88
CA GLU A 24 19.67 11.61 -13.97
C GLU A 24 21.06 11.02 -14.17
N LEU A 25 21.84 10.85 -13.09
CA LEU A 25 23.18 10.25 -13.16
C LEU A 25 23.14 8.88 -13.87
N CYS A 26 22.25 8.00 -13.43
CA CYS A 26 22.06 6.68 -14.05
C CYS A 26 21.68 6.78 -15.54
N GLY A 27 20.75 7.68 -15.88
CA GLY A 27 20.28 7.84 -17.24
C GLY A 27 21.29 8.47 -18.19
N ARG A 28 22.14 9.37 -17.71
CA ARG A 28 23.18 10.04 -18.53
C ARG A 28 24.25 9.07 -19.04
N VAL A 29 24.55 8.02 -18.27
CA VAL A 29 25.50 6.96 -18.66
C VAL A 29 25.10 6.34 -20.00
N CYS A 30 23.79 6.12 -20.24
CA CYS A 30 23.28 5.53 -21.48
C CYS A 30 23.58 6.37 -22.73
N TYR A 31 23.75 7.66 -22.58
CA TYR A 31 23.98 8.61 -23.68
C TYR A 31 25.38 9.25 -23.64
N LYS A 32 26.23 8.85 -22.67
CA LYS A 32 27.55 9.46 -22.43
C LYS A 32 27.47 10.99 -22.40
N SER A 33 26.54 11.50 -21.58
CA SER A 33 26.21 12.93 -21.51
C SER A 33 26.27 13.45 -20.07
N GLU A 34 27.15 12.89 -19.26
CA GLU A 34 27.38 13.26 -17.86
C GLU A 34 27.88 14.71 -17.74
N ASP A 35 28.54 15.21 -18.78
CA ASP A 35 28.97 16.62 -18.93
C ASP A 35 27.82 17.63 -18.92
N LYS A 36 26.58 17.17 -19.12
CA LYS A 36 25.36 18.01 -19.12
C LYS A 36 24.64 18.05 -17.77
N ILE A 37 25.17 17.35 -16.76
CA ILE A 37 24.61 17.41 -15.40
C ILE A 37 24.91 18.77 -14.78
N THR A 38 23.85 19.40 -14.25
CA THR A 38 23.94 20.66 -13.50
C THR A 38 23.04 20.58 -12.27
N ASP A 39 23.16 21.52 -11.35
CA ASP A 39 22.33 21.57 -10.14
C ASP A 39 20.81 21.60 -10.41
N THR A 40 20.40 21.98 -11.62
CA THR A 40 18.98 22.14 -12.00
C THR A 40 18.53 21.25 -13.17
N SER A 41 19.39 20.40 -13.72
CA SER A 41 19.08 19.60 -14.92
C SER A 41 18.19 18.38 -14.65
N ALA A 42 18.22 17.83 -13.42
CA ALA A 42 17.61 16.54 -13.08
C ALA A 42 16.11 16.47 -13.38
N ALA A 43 15.33 17.44 -12.91
CA ALA A 43 13.88 17.45 -13.09
C ALA A 43 13.48 17.45 -14.58
N LYS A 44 14.13 18.26 -15.41
CA LYS A 44 13.88 18.32 -16.85
C LYS A 44 14.30 17.02 -17.56
N PHE A 45 15.42 16.44 -17.15
CA PHE A 45 15.90 15.18 -17.70
C PHE A 45 14.92 14.05 -17.40
N VAL A 46 14.52 13.89 -16.12
CA VAL A 46 13.60 12.84 -15.66
C VAL A 46 12.23 12.98 -16.32
N ALA A 47 11.66 14.20 -16.38
CA ALA A 47 10.42 14.44 -17.12
C ALA A 47 10.54 14.03 -18.60
N GLY A 48 11.67 14.28 -19.22
CA GLY A 48 11.94 13.90 -20.60
C GLY A 48 12.03 12.38 -20.82
N ILE A 49 12.62 11.62 -19.91
CA ILE A 49 12.68 10.15 -20.02
C ILE A 49 11.31 9.51 -19.79
N ILE A 50 10.52 10.01 -18.84
CA ILE A 50 9.16 9.56 -18.60
C ILE A 50 8.29 9.81 -19.82
N LYS A 51 8.31 11.03 -20.38
CA LYS A 51 7.55 11.36 -21.59
C LYS A 51 7.85 10.48 -22.79
N ARG A 52 9.09 9.99 -22.89
CA ARG A 52 9.50 9.07 -23.97
C ARG A 52 9.27 7.59 -23.65
N GLY A 53 8.78 7.27 -22.46
CA GLY A 53 8.60 5.88 -22.01
C GLY A 53 9.91 5.14 -21.69
N HIS A 54 11.02 5.85 -21.49
CA HIS A 54 12.32 5.26 -21.15
C HIS A 54 12.42 5.01 -19.64
N GLU A 55 11.46 4.27 -19.09
CA GLU A 55 11.25 4.13 -17.64
C GLU A 55 12.24 3.14 -16.97
N ALA A 56 13.09 2.41 -17.71
CA ALA A 56 14.06 1.49 -17.13
C ALA A 56 15.02 2.18 -16.14
N VAL A 57 15.34 3.46 -16.36
CA VAL A 57 16.20 4.24 -15.46
C VAL A 57 15.56 4.44 -14.08
N LEU A 58 14.21 4.45 -14.00
CA LEU A 58 13.46 4.58 -12.75
C LEU A 58 13.61 3.34 -11.84
N GLU A 59 14.16 2.25 -12.36
CA GLU A 59 14.39 1.02 -11.58
C GLU A 59 15.59 1.14 -10.62
N HIS A 60 16.36 2.23 -10.68
CA HIS A 60 17.55 2.44 -9.86
C HIS A 60 17.27 3.08 -8.49
N PHE A 61 16.03 3.24 -8.09
CA PHE A 61 15.67 3.73 -6.75
C PHE A 61 14.44 3.01 -6.20
N ASP A 62 14.55 2.48 -4.99
CA ASP A 62 13.51 1.72 -4.31
C ASP A 62 12.87 2.51 -3.17
N ILE A 63 11.54 2.37 -3.02
CA ILE A 63 10.78 2.92 -1.90
C ILE A 63 10.09 1.79 -1.15
N THR A 64 10.17 1.82 0.18
CA THR A 64 9.46 0.91 1.07
C THR A 64 8.28 1.63 1.71
N VAL A 65 7.11 1.02 1.60
CA VAL A 65 5.86 1.51 2.20
C VAL A 65 5.25 0.42 3.07
N LYS A 66 4.80 0.81 4.25
CA LYS A 66 3.93 -0.03 5.09
C LYS A 66 2.47 0.30 4.79
N PHE A 67 1.68 -0.70 4.44
CA PHE A 67 0.24 -0.64 4.32
C PHE A 67 -0.41 -1.25 5.56
N VAL A 68 -1.31 -0.52 6.21
CA VAL A 68 -2.22 -1.04 7.22
C VAL A 68 -3.60 -1.08 6.58
N CYS A 69 -4.04 -2.27 6.20
CA CYS A 69 -5.24 -2.48 5.40
C CYS A 69 -5.91 -3.81 5.77
N ASP A 70 -7.03 -4.14 5.12
CA ASP A 70 -7.64 -5.45 5.26
C ASP A 70 -6.93 -6.51 4.39
N ARG A 71 -7.28 -7.76 4.62
CA ARG A 71 -6.66 -8.87 3.87
C ARG A 71 -7.10 -8.91 2.41
N GLY A 72 -8.29 -8.43 2.07
CA GLY A 72 -8.76 -8.31 0.69
C GLY A 72 -7.85 -7.37 -0.11
N VAL A 73 -7.60 -6.17 0.41
CA VAL A 73 -6.67 -5.20 -0.18
C VAL A 73 -5.25 -5.76 -0.26
N SER A 74 -4.79 -6.46 0.80
CA SER A 74 -3.44 -7.04 0.78
C SER A 74 -3.26 -8.10 -0.31
N HIS A 75 -4.31 -8.87 -0.63
CA HIS A 75 -4.28 -9.85 -1.73
C HIS A 75 -4.13 -9.18 -3.11
N GLU A 76 -4.55 -7.94 -3.25
CA GLU A 76 -4.34 -7.17 -4.47
C GLU A 76 -2.94 -6.53 -4.51
N ILE A 77 -2.43 -6.04 -3.37
CA ILE A 77 -1.08 -5.47 -3.27
C ILE A 77 -0.02 -6.49 -3.70
N VAL A 78 -0.08 -7.71 -3.19
CA VAL A 78 0.93 -8.75 -3.48
C VAL A 78 0.86 -9.30 -4.93
N ARG A 79 -0.06 -8.83 -5.76
CA ARG A 79 -0.10 -9.15 -7.19
C ARG A 79 0.91 -8.34 -8.01
N HIS A 80 1.49 -7.30 -7.45
CA HIS A 80 2.60 -6.53 -8.02
C HIS A 80 3.90 -7.29 -7.82
N ARG A 81 4.30 -8.10 -8.82
CA ARG A 81 5.35 -9.12 -8.67
C ARG A 81 6.78 -8.56 -8.70
N MET A 82 6.96 -7.35 -9.22
CA MET A 82 8.27 -6.67 -9.26
C MET A 82 8.54 -5.92 -7.95
N ALA A 83 8.18 -6.53 -6.82
CA ALA A 83 8.31 -5.98 -5.48
C ALA A 83 8.63 -7.06 -4.46
N SER A 84 9.15 -6.64 -3.31
CA SER A 84 9.40 -7.51 -2.15
C SER A 84 8.36 -7.25 -1.07
N TYR A 85 7.95 -8.30 -0.35
CA TYR A 85 6.88 -8.24 0.63
C TYR A 85 7.25 -8.89 1.96
N CYS A 86 6.86 -8.22 3.07
CA CYS A 86 6.72 -8.84 4.38
C CYS A 86 5.32 -8.55 4.90
N GLN A 87 4.60 -9.56 5.33
CA GLN A 87 3.21 -9.41 5.79
C GLN A 87 3.00 -10.02 7.17
N GLU A 88 2.21 -9.35 8.02
CA GLU A 88 1.73 -9.89 9.29
C GLU A 88 1.10 -11.27 9.11
N SER A 89 1.63 -12.25 9.84
CA SER A 89 1.25 -13.66 9.68
C SER A 89 0.23 -14.10 10.70
N THR A 90 -0.97 -14.44 10.26
CA THR A 90 -2.01 -15.06 11.11
C THR A 90 -1.65 -16.48 11.57
N ARG A 91 -0.52 -17.05 11.13
CA ARG A 91 -0.01 -18.32 11.66
C ARG A 91 0.71 -18.13 12.99
N TYR A 92 1.43 -17.01 13.12
CA TYR A 92 2.29 -16.72 14.28
C TYR A 92 1.70 -15.69 15.23
N CYS A 93 0.89 -14.75 14.71
CA CYS A 93 0.21 -13.75 15.52
C CYS A 93 -0.97 -14.40 16.25
N ASN A 94 -0.87 -14.46 17.57
CA ASN A 94 -1.94 -14.93 18.44
C ASN A 94 -2.64 -13.72 19.06
N TYR A 95 -3.86 -13.43 18.64
CA TYR A 95 -4.61 -12.24 19.06
C TYR A 95 -5.12 -12.32 20.52
N SER A 96 -4.99 -13.48 21.20
CA SER A 96 -5.27 -13.58 22.64
C SER A 96 -4.18 -12.98 23.52
N LYS A 97 -2.99 -12.64 22.96
CA LYS A 97 -1.90 -12.07 23.73
C LYS A 97 -2.09 -10.57 23.96
N ASP A 98 -1.60 -10.08 25.10
CA ASP A 98 -1.71 -8.67 25.53
C ASP A 98 -1.18 -7.67 24.49
N VAL A 99 -0.16 -8.02 23.74
CA VAL A 99 0.40 -7.18 22.65
C VAL A 99 -0.64 -6.84 21.58
N PHE A 100 -1.68 -7.66 21.43
CA PHE A 100 -2.83 -7.42 20.55
C PHE A 100 -4.09 -6.92 21.30
N GLY A 101 -3.99 -6.69 22.60
CA GLY A 101 -5.11 -6.23 23.44
C GLY A 101 -6.19 -7.30 23.68
N SER A 102 -5.87 -8.59 23.46
CA SER A 102 -6.80 -9.71 23.54
C SER A 102 -8.07 -9.51 22.71
N GLU A 103 -7.91 -8.89 21.53
CA GLU A 103 -8.99 -8.63 20.58
C GLU A 103 -8.46 -8.66 19.13
N ILE A 104 -9.35 -8.95 18.16
CA ILE A 104 -8.99 -8.76 16.78
C ILE A 104 -9.18 -7.30 16.37
N THR A 105 -8.38 -6.84 15.41
CA THR A 105 -8.57 -5.54 14.76
C THR A 105 -9.10 -5.75 13.35
N VAL A 106 -10.13 -4.99 12.96
CA VAL A 106 -10.71 -5.03 11.61
C VAL A 106 -10.64 -3.64 10.98
N ILE A 107 -10.55 -3.61 9.65
CA ILE A 107 -10.60 -2.38 8.87
C ILE A 107 -12.05 -1.99 8.60
N ARG A 108 -12.37 -0.72 8.85
CA ARG A 108 -13.68 -0.15 8.57
C ARG A 108 -13.93 -0.15 7.05
N PRO A 109 -15.01 -0.77 6.54
CA PRO A 109 -15.36 -0.66 5.13
C PRO A 109 -15.89 0.76 4.82
N SER A 110 -15.28 1.44 3.86
CA SER A 110 -15.61 2.83 3.49
C SER A 110 -17.04 2.99 2.96
N PHE A 111 -17.58 1.92 2.35
CA PHE A 111 -18.91 1.90 1.75
C PHE A 111 -20.05 1.59 2.74
N LEU A 112 -19.76 1.34 4.01
CA LEU A 112 -20.77 1.16 5.07
C LEU A 112 -20.81 2.36 5.99
N THR A 113 -21.95 3.02 6.07
CA THR A 113 -22.16 4.16 6.96
C THR A 113 -22.48 3.67 8.37
N GLU A 114 -21.76 4.19 9.37
CA GLU A 114 -22.01 3.88 10.78
C GLU A 114 -23.45 4.22 11.19
N GLY A 115 -24.04 3.34 12.02
CA GLY A 115 -25.43 3.48 12.43
C GLY A 115 -26.48 2.86 11.50
N THR A 116 -26.10 2.49 10.28
CA THR A 116 -27.02 1.82 9.33
C THR A 116 -27.19 0.33 9.63
N PRO A 117 -28.27 -0.31 9.15
CA PRO A 117 -28.43 -1.76 9.27
C PRO A 117 -27.27 -2.56 8.64
N GLY A 118 -26.73 -2.13 7.49
CA GLY A 118 -25.58 -2.77 6.84
C GLY A 118 -24.34 -2.76 7.73
N TRP A 119 -24.06 -1.62 8.37
CA TRP A 119 -22.99 -1.50 9.36
C TRP A 119 -23.19 -2.47 10.55
N GLN A 120 -24.43 -2.58 11.05
CA GLN A 120 -24.70 -3.47 12.18
C GLN A 120 -24.52 -4.94 11.79
N TYR A 121 -24.98 -5.38 10.61
CA TYR A 121 -24.76 -6.74 10.12
C TYR A 121 -23.29 -7.06 9.99
N TRP A 122 -22.50 -6.18 9.39
CA TRP A 122 -21.06 -6.34 9.29
C TRP A 122 -20.39 -6.45 10.67
N LYS A 123 -20.72 -5.56 11.58
CA LYS A 123 -20.16 -5.52 12.94
C LYS A 123 -20.50 -6.79 13.75
N VAL A 124 -21.72 -7.29 13.62
CA VAL A 124 -22.14 -8.56 14.26
C VAL A 124 -21.36 -9.73 13.69
N ALA A 125 -21.21 -9.82 12.36
CA ALA A 125 -20.44 -10.90 11.72
C ALA A 125 -18.98 -10.90 12.19
N CYS A 126 -18.33 -9.73 12.27
CA CYS A 126 -16.96 -9.60 12.77
C CYS A 126 -16.84 -10.00 14.25
N ARG A 127 -17.79 -9.63 15.11
CA ARG A 127 -17.80 -10.04 16.52
C ARG A 127 -17.99 -11.56 16.69
N MET A 128 -18.82 -12.17 15.86
CA MET A 128 -18.99 -13.63 15.89
C MET A 128 -17.71 -14.34 15.45
N ALA A 129 -17.02 -13.82 14.43
CA ALA A 129 -15.73 -14.36 14.01
C ALA A 129 -14.67 -14.24 15.11
N GLU A 130 -14.60 -13.08 15.79
CA GLU A 130 -13.73 -12.88 16.95
C GLU A 130 -14.01 -13.89 18.05
N LYS A 131 -15.28 -14.02 18.44
CA LYS A 131 -15.70 -14.98 19.48
C LYS A 131 -15.29 -16.41 19.08
N SER A 132 -15.59 -16.83 17.86
CA SER A 132 -15.24 -18.17 17.37
C SER A 132 -13.72 -18.39 17.35
N TYR A 133 -12.93 -17.37 17.02
CA TYR A 133 -11.47 -17.45 17.04
C TYR A 133 -10.95 -17.75 18.46
N PHE A 134 -11.43 -17.03 19.48
CA PHE A 134 -11.00 -17.23 20.87
C PHE A 134 -11.50 -18.57 21.43
N GLU A 135 -12.74 -18.96 21.14
CA GLU A 135 -13.26 -20.27 21.55
C GLU A 135 -12.46 -21.43 20.95
N LEU A 136 -11.99 -21.31 19.70
CA LEU A 136 -11.09 -22.32 19.10
C LEU A 136 -9.74 -22.37 19.81
N LEU A 137 -9.16 -21.22 20.19
CA LEU A 137 -7.92 -21.20 20.98
C LEU A 137 -8.13 -21.84 22.37
N ASP A 138 -9.22 -21.52 23.05
CA ASP A 138 -9.56 -22.08 24.38
C ASP A 138 -9.81 -23.59 24.30
N TRP A 139 -10.33 -24.06 23.15
CA TRP A 139 -10.49 -25.50 22.88
C TRP A 139 -9.18 -26.21 22.56
N GLY A 140 -8.06 -25.48 22.42
CA GLY A 140 -6.72 -26.01 22.20
C GLY A 140 -6.22 -25.93 20.76
N CYS A 141 -6.95 -25.28 19.85
CA CYS A 141 -6.44 -24.99 18.51
C CYS A 141 -5.24 -24.05 18.55
N THR A 142 -4.29 -24.26 17.67
CA THR A 142 -3.21 -23.30 17.43
C THR A 142 -3.72 -22.06 16.68
N PRO A 143 -3.04 -20.90 16.75
CA PRO A 143 -3.43 -19.71 15.98
C PRO A 143 -3.57 -19.97 14.47
N GLN A 144 -2.72 -20.83 13.89
CA GLN A 144 -2.79 -21.18 12.47
C GLN A 144 -4.04 -22.00 12.10
N GLU A 145 -4.67 -22.66 13.06
CA GLU A 145 -5.93 -23.38 12.90
C GLU A 145 -7.11 -22.45 13.19
N ALA A 146 -7.08 -21.74 14.31
CA ALA A 146 -8.14 -20.82 14.73
C ALA A 146 -8.39 -19.69 13.70
N ARG A 147 -7.36 -19.25 12.96
CA ARG A 147 -7.50 -18.22 11.90
C ARG A 147 -8.50 -18.56 10.80
N ALA A 148 -8.91 -19.83 10.67
CA ALA A 148 -9.86 -20.27 9.65
C ALA A 148 -11.21 -19.52 9.70
N VAL A 149 -11.58 -18.97 10.87
CA VAL A 149 -12.83 -18.23 11.07
C VAL A 149 -12.65 -16.69 10.95
N LEU A 150 -11.42 -16.20 10.75
CA LEU A 150 -11.16 -14.76 10.68
C LEU A 150 -11.69 -14.16 9.36
N PRO A 151 -12.33 -12.98 9.40
CA PRO A 151 -12.94 -12.37 8.23
C PRO A 151 -11.89 -11.73 7.30
N THR A 152 -12.25 -11.53 6.03
CA THR A 152 -11.40 -10.83 5.06
C THR A 152 -11.11 -9.38 5.48
N CYS A 153 -12.02 -8.73 6.20
CA CYS A 153 -11.80 -7.38 6.73
C CYS A 153 -10.84 -7.34 7.93
N LEU A 154 -10.26 -8.47 8.35
CA LEU A 154 -9.21 -8.49 9.37
C LEU A 154 -8.07 -7.56 8.96
N LYS A 155 -7.63 -6.69 9.89
CA LYS A 155 -6.46 -5.84 9.71
C LYS A 155 -5.21 -6.69 9.45
N THR A 156 -4.41 -6.25 8.53
CA THR A 156 -3.05 -6.78 8.31
C THR A 156 -2.08 -5.63 8.06
N GLU A 157 -0.80 -5.89 8.24
CA GLU A 157 0.28 -4.99 7.88
C GLU A 157 1.11 -5.64 6.77
N VAL A 158 1.38 -4.87 5.72
CA VAL A 158 2.19 -5.33 4.57
C VAL A 158 3.28 -4.29 4.31
N MET A 159 4.53 -4.72 4.40
CA MET A 159 5.65 -3.96 3.85
C MET A 159 5.78 -4.29 2.37
N MET A 160 5.80 -3.28 1.52
CA MET A 160 6.09 -3.41 0.10
C MET A 160 7.29 -2.56 -0.24
N THR A 161 8.33 -3.18 -0.79
CA THR A 161 9.48 -2.49 -1.38
C THR A 161 9.47 -2.68 -2.87
N ALA A 162 9.46 -1.58 -3.61
CA ALA A 162 9.47 -1.59 -5.06
C ALA A 162 10.26 -0.40 -5.61
N ASN A 163 10.76 -0.52 -6.84
CA ASN A 163 11.39 0.60 -7.52
C ASN A 163 10.36 1.61 -8.05
N LEU A 164 10.85 2.79 -8.45
CA LEU A 164 9.96 3.88 -8.90
C LEU A 164 9.11 3.50 -10.10
N ARG A 165 9.61 2.65 -11.02
CA ARG A 165 8.83 2.17 -12.17
C ARG A 165 7.66 1.30 -11.74
N GLU A 166 7.88 0.37 -10.80
CA GLU A 166 6.81 -0.47 -10.28
C GLU A 166 5.82 0.33 -9.42
N TRP A 167 6.27 1.35 -8.67
CA TRP A 167 5.36 2.27 -7.99
C TRP A 167 4.48 3.06 -8.98
N ARG A 168 5.01 3.51 -10.12
CA ARG A 168 4.20 4.12 -11.18
C ARG A 168 3.15 3.12 -11.73
N HIS A 169 3.55 1.87 -11.98
CA HIS A 169 2.63 0.81 -12.39
C HIS A 169 1.55 0.54 -11.33
N PHE A 170 1.94 0.44 -10.06
CA PHE A 170 1.01 0.29 -8.94
C PHE A 170 -0.05 1.40 -8.95
N PHE A 171 0.36 2.65 -8.98
CA PHE A 171 -0.58 3.76 -8.95
C PHE A 171 -1.49 3.81 -10.17
N LYS A 172 -0.98 3.62 -11.38
CA LYS A 172 -1.80 3.55 -12.61
C LYS A 172 -2.93 2.53 -12.50
N LEU A 173 -2.70 1.40 -11.83
CA LEU A 173 -3.72 0.37 -11.65
C LEU A 173 -4.61 0.61 -10.42
N ARG A 174 -4.04 1.07 -9.31
CA ARG A 174 -4.72 1.04 -8.00
C ARG A 174 -5.40 2.34 -7.63
N THR A 175 -5.14 3.42 -8.36
CA THR A 175 -5.88 4.69 -8.25
C THR A 175 -6.92 4.88 -9.36
N ALA A 176 -6.97 3.98 -10.35
CA ALA A 176 -7.93 4.03 -11.44
C ALA A 176 -9.38 3.79 -10.95
N PRO A 177 -10.41 4.30 -11.67
CA PRO A 177 -11.83 4.10 -11.30
C PRO A 177 -12.22 2.63 -11.15
N ALA A 178 -11.61 1.74 -11.94
CA ALA A 178 -11.88 0.29 -11.91
C ALA A 178 -11.27 -0.43 -10.69
N ALA A 179 -10.38 0.21 -9.92
CA ALA A 179 -9.81 -0.38 -8.72
C ALA A 179 -10.86 -0.44 -7.60
N HIS A 180 -10.75 -1.47 -6.73
CA HIS A 180 -11.66 -1.63 -5.60
C HIS A 180 -11.65 -0.36 -4.71
N PRO A 181 -12.82 0.12 -4.22
CA PRO A 181 -12.88 1.35 -3.41
C PRO A 181 -11.92 1.35 -2.22
N GLN A 182 -11.81 0.26 -1.46
CA GLN A 182 -10.88 0.16 -0.33
C GLN A 182 -9.40 0.17 -0.75
N MET A 183 -9.07 -0.28 -1.96
CA MET A 183 -7.73 -0.13 -2.53
C MET A 183 -7.45 1.34 -2.85
N ARG A 184 -8.40 2.05 -3.47
CA ARG A 184 -8.27 3.49 -3.75
C ARG A 184 -8.12 4.32 -2.48
N GLU A 185 -8.80 3.90 -1.40
CA GLU A 185 -8.73 4.55 -0.08
C GLU A 185 -7.30 4.62 0.48
N VAL A 186 -6.44 3.66 0.16
CA VAL A 186 -5.03 3.66 0.57
C VAL A 186 -4.09 4.15 -0.54
N ALA A 187 -4.39 3.88 -1.80
CA ALA A 187 -3.50 4.17 -2.92
C ALA A 187 -3.50 5.66 -3.31
N ILE A 188 -4.67 6.33 -3.29
CA ILE A 188 -4.78 7.74 -3.67
C ILE A 188 -4.04 8.66 -2.69
N PRO A 189 -4.25 8.56 -1.36
CA PRO A 189 -3.48 9.38 -0.41
C PRO A 189 -1.96 9.11 -0.48
N LEU A 190 -1.55 7.86 -0.72
CA LEU A 190 -0.14 7.52 -0.91
C LEU A 190 0.44 8.16 -2.18
N LEU A 191 -0.30 8.16 -3.29
CA LEU A 191 0.11 8.85 -4.52
C LEU A 191 0.32 10.34 -4.27
N HIS A 192 -0.59 11.00 -3.54
CA HIS A 192 -0.47 12.42 -3.20
C HIS A 192 0.79 12.69 -2.36
N GLN A 193 1.07 11.85 -1.36
CA GLN A 193 2.30 11.94 -0.58
C GLN A 193 3.56 11.80 -1.46
N MET A 194 3.59 10.80 -2.34
CA MET A 194 4.74 10.57 -3.22
C MET A 194 4.92 11.71 -4.23
N ARG A 195 3.85 12.27 -4.79
CA ARG A 195 3.93 13.47 -5.65
C ARG A 195 4.54 14.66 -4.94
N SER A 196 4.15 14.89 -3.67
CA SER A 196 4.66 16.02 -2.90
C SER A 196 6.13 15.86 -2.51
N GLN A 197 6.60 14.64 -2.28
CA GLN A 197 7.97 14.37 -1.82
C GLN A 197 8.94 14.07 -2.96
N VAL A 198 8.47 13.49 -4.05
CA VAL A 198 9.27 13.16 -5.24
C VAL A 198 8.57 13.73 -6.48
N PRO A 199 8.72 15.02 -6.74
CA PRO A 199 8.06 15.68 -7.87
C PRO A 199 8.51 15.07 -9.20
N VAL A 200 7.74 15.31 -10.27
CA VAL A 200 7.99 14.86 -11.64
C VAL A 200 7.68 13.38 -11.87
N ILE A 201 8.08 12.48 -10.95
CA ILE A 201 8.03 11.03 -11.20
C ILE A 201 6.59 10.50 -11.28
N PHE A 202 5.67 11.08 -10.53
CA PHE A 202 4.29 10.61 -10.45
C PHE A 202 3.25 11.63 -10.97
N ASP A 203 3.68 12.76 -11.53
CA ASP A 203 2.80 13.89 -11.88
C ASP A 203 1.83 13.58 -13.03
N ASP A 204 2.22 12.67 -13.93
CA ASP A 204 1.45 12.25 -15.11
C ASP A 204 0.44 11.12 -14.84
N ILE A 205 0.34 10.65 -13.60
CA ILE A 205 -0.56 9.54 -13.26
C ILE A 205 -1.95 10.10 -12.97
N GLU A 206 -2.94 9.68 -13.73
CA GLU A 206 -4.34 10.01 -13.48
C GLU A 206 -4.92 9.13 -12.37
N GLU A 207 -5.83 9.70 -11.59
CA GLU A 207 -6.51 9.02 -10.49
C GLU A 207 -8.04 9.16 -10.61
N ALA A 208 -8.78 8.26 -9.96
CA ALA A 208 -10.24 8.36 -9.91
C ALA A 208 -10.66 9.62 -9.14
N THR A 209 -11.57 10.40 -9.70
CA THR A 209 -12.24 11.49 -8.99
C THR A 209 -13.31 10.94 -8.05
N HIS A 210 -13.66 11.69 -7.00
CA HIS A 210 -14.66 11.28 -6.00
C HIS A 210 -16.08 11.00 -6.58
N GLU A 211 -16.33 11.36 -7.83
CA GLU A 211 -17.64 11.19 -8.49
C GLU A 211 -17.86 9.80 -9.11
N THR A 212 -16.88 8.89 -9.03
CA THR A 212 -16.93 7.54 -9.65
C THR A 212 -17.10 6.42 -8.61
N VAL A 213 -18.01 6.58 -7.65
CA VAL A 213 -18.41 5.51 -6.71
C VAL A 213 -19.84 5.09 -6.95
#